data_58921f01a1d4696652b82ce11dd4c886
#
_entry.id   58921f01a1d4696652b82ce11dd4c886
#
_cell.length_a   1.000
_cell.length_b   1.000
_cell.length_c   1.000
_cell.angle_alpha   90.00
_cell.angle_beta   90.00
_cell.angle_gamma   90.00
#
_symmetry.space_group_name_H-M   'P 1'
#
loop_
_entity.id
_entity.type
_entity.pdbx_description
1 polymer ?
#
loop_
_entity_poly.entity_id
_entity_poly.type
_entity_poly.pdbx_seq_one_letter_code
_entity_poly.pdbx_strand_id
1 'polypeptide(L)'
;MDLDLTEDQNTIRQVFADFFSSEAGPGRARGAEPVGFDPVAWERLQQTGAPGMGVPESLGGGGATLTDLTVVVEEAGAHIAPLPVVDHMVTARLLATVGACDDDVLTGAMVVGLAIRPPVGDMVRTVPTGAVASRVVALDGEVLLAVDGGPGTHLGNHGCLPLAHRPLKGATVLADGPDAVAAHSRALDEWRTLTSATLVGITRTALDLGVDYVKERKQFGRAVGSFQAIQHLLADLPGLLDGARLLTAKAAWAGDRAEAGQPGIADAGDNEITDFATLAGMALVVAGEAATLTTDRSLHVHGGYGFSEEYDIQLYFRRARALAVLLDDPARECRRLADLLLGPAQASGPPVSGPDANPESDENPEPHGKGEPYEGPDALVTGATA
;
A
#
# COMPACT_ATOMS: atom_id res chain seq x y z
N MET A 1 2.80 20.96 16.33
CA MET A 1 2.95 19.49 16.12
C MET A 1 4.40 19.22 15.80
N ASP A 2 5.03 18.31 16.53
CA ASP A 2 6.38 17.83 16.26
C ASP A 2 6.26 16.45 15.61
N LEU A 3 6.91 16.24 14.48
CA LEU A 3 6.92 14.99 13.71
C LEU A 3 8.31 14.35 13.66
N ASP A 4 9.28 14.94 14.37
CA ASP A 4 10.60 14.34 14.50
C ASP A 4 10.52 13.11 15.42
N LEU A 5 11.29 12.07 15.06
CA LEU A 5 11.34 10.86 15.86
C LEU A 5 12.05 11.14 17.20
N THR A 6 11.48 10.62 18.27
CA THR A 6 12.10 10.61 19.60
C THR A 6 13.37 9.73 19.63
N GLU A 7 14.15 9.80 20.71
CA GLU A 7 15.32 8.93 20.89
C GLU A 7 14.93 7.44 20.89
N ASP A 8 13.81 7.11 21.55
CA ASP A 8 13.28 5.75 21.60
C ASP A 8 12.85 5.26 20.20
N GLN A 9 12.16 6.11 19.44
CA GLN A 9 11.76 5.78 18.05
C GLN A 9 12.96 5.64 17.12
N ASN A 10 14.01 6.44 17.30
CA ASN A 10 15.26 6.26 16.58
C ASN A 10 15.95 4.94 16.95
N THR A 11 15.86 4.51 18.21
CA THR A 11 16.34 3.20 18.65
C THR A 11 15.54 2.07 18.01
N ILE A 12 14.20 2.16 18.01
CA ILE A 12 13.33 1.20 17.32
C ILE A 12 13.72 1.11 15.84
N ARG A 13 13.88 2.24 15.16
CA ARG A 13 14.31 2.27 13.75
C ARG A 13 15.61 1.53 13.53
N GLN A 14 16.64 1.78 14.35
CA GLN A 14 17.93 1.13 14.19
C GLN A 14 17.83 -0.38 14.40
N VAL A 15 17.13 -0.82 15.44
CA VAL A 15 16.92 -2.26 15.74
C VAL A 15 16.26 -2.97 14.56
N PHE A 16 15.18 -2.38 14.00
CA PHE A 16 14.47 -3.01 12.89
C PHE A 16 15.16 -2.84 11.54
N ALA A 17 15.93 -1.76 11.33
CA ALA A 17 16.81 -1.64 10.16
C ALA A 17 17.86 -2.76 10.17
N ASP A 18 18.53 -3.00 11.29
CA ASP A 18 19.50 -4.09 11.44
C ASP A 18 18.85 -5.47 11.27
N PHE A 19 17.67 -5.67 11.87
CA PHE A 19 16.90 -6.91 11.71
C PHE A 19 16.55 -7.17 10.24
N PHE A 20 15.88 -6.24 9.57
CA PHE A 20 15.46 -6.45 8.18
C PHE A 20 16.63 -6.49 7.20
N SER A 21 17.73 -5.80 7.48
CA SER A 21 18.97 -5.91 6.69
C SER A 21 19.55 -7.33 6.73
N SER A 22 19.44 -8.03 7.88
CA SER A 22 19.94 -9.40 8.03
C SER A 22 18.95 -10.47 7.60
N GLU A 23 17.64 -10.26 7.88
CA GLU A 23 16.60 -11.29 7.76
C GLU A 23 15.62 -11.07 6.60
N ALA A 24 15.78 -10.01 5.82
CA ALA A 24 14.96 -9.71 4.66
C ALA A 24 15.83 -9.35 3.43
N GLY A 25 15.32 -8.50 2.57
CA GLY A 25 16.02 -8.02 1.38
C GLY A 25 15.69 -8.78 0.10
N PRO A 26 16.22 -8.31 -1.03
CA PRO A 26 15.85 -8.79 -2.36
C PRO A 26 16.04 -10.29 -2.58
N GLY A 27 17.08 -10.88 -2.00
CA GLY A 27 17.34 -12.32 -2.12
C GLY A 27 16.24 -13.17 -1.46
N ARG A 28 15.80 -12.78 -0.25
CA ARG A 28 14.69 -13.48 0.43
C ARG A 28 13.36 -13.21 -0.23
N ALA A 29 13.13 -11.97 -0.71
CA ALA A 29 11.91 -11.63 -1.44
C ALA A 29 11.75 -12.51 -2.69
N ARG A 30 12.82 -12.73 -3.48
CA ARG A 30 12.81 -13.68 -4.62
C ARG A 30 12.57 -15.12 -4.16
N GLY A 31 13.24 -15.55 -3.08
CA GLY A 31 13.07 -16.90 -2.54
C GLY A 31 11.65 -17.19 -2.04
N ALA A 32 10.92 -16.15 -1.63
CA ALA A 32 9.54 -16.25 -1.18
C ALA A 32 8.49 -16.20 -2.30
N GLU A 33 8.89 -15.90 -3.55
CA GLU A 33 7.96 -15.88 -4.69
C GLU A 33 7.46 -17.30 -5.02
N PRO A 34 6.24 -17.48 -5.50
CA PRO A 34 5.27 -16.43 -5.82
C PRO A 34 4.41 -15.96 -4.62
N VAL A 35 4.45 -16.63 -3.47
CA VAL A 35 3.52 -16.39 -2.36
C VAL A 35 3.81 -15.07 -1.63
N GLY A 36 5.11 -14.70 -1.52
CA GLY A 36 5.52 -13.49 -0.81
C GLY A 36 5.54 -13.64 0.70
N PHE A 37 5.83 -14.86 1.20
CA PHE A 37 5.96 -15.18 2.62
C PHE A 37 7.17 -16.05 2.89
N ASP A 38 8.04 -15.59 3.80
CA ASP A 38 9.18 -16.36 4.31
C ASP A 38 8.89 -16.78 5.76
N PRO A 39 8.54 -18.06 6.01
CA PRO A 39 8.22 -18.53 7.36
C PRO A 39 9.42 -18.48 8.31
N VAL A 40 10.64 -18.64 7.81
CA VAL A 40 11.85 -18.58 8.65
C VAL A 40 12.11 -17.16 9.14
N ALA A 41 11.98 -16.17 8.25
CA ALA A 41 12.10 -14.77 8.65
C ALA A 41 10.95 -14.36 9.59
N TRP A 42 9.74 -14.92 9.41
CA TRP A 42 8.63 -14.70 10.34
C TRP A 42 8.91 -15.25 11.73
N GLU A 43 9.41 -16.48 11.87
CA GLU A 43 9.81 -17.07 13.16
C GLU A 43 10.87 -16.22 13.88
N ARG A 44 11.79 -15.61 13.15
CA ARG A 44 12.78 -14.70 13.74
C ARG A 44 12.17 -13.37 14.17
N LEU A 45 11.21 -12.84 13.40
CA LEU A 45 10.47 -11.64 13.78
C LEU A 45 9.66 -11.85 15.07
N GLN A 46 9.07 -13.05 15.25
CA GLN A 46 8.38 -13.42 16.49
C GLN A 46 9.27 -13.28 17.73
N GLN A 47 10.54 -13.63 17.61
CA GLN A 47 11.51 -13.55 18.72
C GLN A 47 11.81 -12.10 19.15
N THR A 48 11.51 -11.12 18.32
CA THR A 48 11.65 -9.69 18.67
C THR A 48 10.45 -9.14 19.43
N GLY A 49 9.33 -9.86 19.50
CA GLY A 49 8.06 -9.39 20.03
C GLY A 49 7.29 -8.44 19.08
N ALA A 50 7.79 -8.22 17.88
CA ALA A 50 7.17 -7.31 16.92
C ALA A 50 5.70 -7.62 16.57
N PRO A 51 5.26 -8.90 16.45
CA PRO A 51 3.87 -9.19 16.13
C PRO A 51 2.85 -8.57 17.09
N GLY A 52 3.12 -8.63 18.39
CA GLY A 52 2.25 -8.10 19.45
C GLY A 52 2.62 -6.71 19.96
N MET A 53 3.65 -6.05 19.39
CA MET A 53 4.20 -4.83 19.97
C MET A 53 3.17 -3.68 20.05
N GLY A 54 2.22 -3.58 19.12
CA GLY A 54 1.20 -2.55 19.10
C GLY A 54 -0.05 -2.86 19.95
N VAL A 55 -0.13 -4.03 20.58
CA VAL A 55 -1.21 -4.39 21.49
C VAL A 55 -0.91 -3.78 22.89
N PRO A 56 -1.93 -3.27 23.63
CA PRO A 56 -1.71 -2.70 24.96
C PRO A 56 -0.99 -3.65 25.93
N GLU A 57 -0.11 -3.12 26.78
CA GLU A 57 0.61 -3.90 27.82
C GLU A 57 -0.33 -4.63 28.76
N SER A 58 -1.48 -4.01 29.09
CA SER A 58 -2.52 -4.62 29.94
C SER A 58 -3.11 -5.92 29.37
N LEU A 59 -2.91 -6.16 28.05
CA LEU A 59 -3.33 -7.36 27.33
C LEU A 59 -2.14 -8.24 26.91
N GLY A 60 -0.95 -8.00 27.46
CA GLY A 60 0.25 -8.77 27.21
C GLY A 60 1.06 -8.33 25.98
N GLY A 61 0.68 -7.25 25.32
CA GLY A 61 1.42 -6.67 24.20
C GLY A 61 2.54 -5.73 24.61
N GLY A 62 3.17 -5.07 23.63
CA GLY A 62 4.29 -4.14 23.86
C GLY A 62 3.89 -2.69 24.14
N GLY A 63 2.62 -2.31 23.98
CA GLY A 63 2.12 -0.94 24.20
C GLY A 63 2.66 0.12 23.24
N ALA A 64 3.26 -0.29 22.12
CA ALA A 64 3.79 0.62 21.12
C ALA A 64 2.67 1.42 20.43
N THR A 65 2.93 2.70 20.18
CA THR A 65 2.02 3.61 19.51
C THR A 65 1.93 3.31 17.99
N LEU A 66 0.93 3.87 17.31
CA LEU A 66 0.85 3.75 15.85
C LEU A 66 2.08 4.40 15.18
N THR A 67 2.59 5.50 15.75
CA THR A 67 3.83 6.14 15.30
C THR A 67 5.02 5.17 15.39
N ASP A 68 5.17 4.42 16.48
CA ASP A 68 6.24 3.42 16.61
C ASP A 68 6.11 2.30 15.57
N LEU A 69 4.87 1.85 15.32
CA LEU A 69 4.61 0.84 14.30
C LEU A 69 4.98 1.32 12.88
N THR A 70 4.76 2.62 12.58
CA THR A 70 5.16 3.17 11.26
C THR A 70 6.66 3.07 11.03
N VAL A 71 7.47 3.26 12.08
CA VAL A 71 8.93 3.12 12.01
C VAL A 71 9.34 1.71 11.64
N VAL A 72 8.72 0.70 12.27
CA VAL A 72 9.00 -0.72 11.98
C VAL A 72 8.64 -1.10 10.55
N VAL A 73 7.44 -0.73 10.10
CA VAL A 73 6.98 -1.14 8.76
C VAL A 73 7.62 -0.31 7.63
N GLU A 74 8.12 0.90 7.90
CA GLU A 74 8.96 1.64 6.96
C GLU A 74 10.25 0.86 6.67
N GLU A 75 10.92 0.33 7.69
CA GLU A 75 12.11 -0.49 7.51
C GLU A 75 11.80 -1.84 6.83
N ALA A 76 10.66 -2.46 7.13
CA ALA A 76 10.20 -3.65 6.42
C ALA A 76 10.00 -3.37 4.91
N GLY A 77 9.43 -2.21 4.57
CA GLY A 77 9.27 -1.74 3.19
C GLY A 77 10.60 -1.46 2.50
N ALA A 78 11.52 -0.78 3.18
CA ALA A 78 12.86 -0.47 2.66
C ALA A 78 13.65 -1.72 2.29
N HIS A 79 13.48 -2.80 3.04
CA HIS A 79 14.11 -4.10 2.78
C HIS A 79 13.23 -5.09 2.01
N ILE A 80 12.09 -4.63 1.50
CA ILE A 80 11.12 -5.44 0.73
C ILE A 80 10.77 -6.78 1.42
N ALA A 81 10.63 -6.75 2.75
CA ALA A 81 10.43 -7.93 3.57
C ALA A 81 9.22 -8.76 3.08
N PRO A 82 9.39 -10.06 2.82
CA PRO A 82 8.29 -10.93 2.42
C PRO A 82 7.53 -11.45 3.66
N LEU A 83 6.97 -10.52 4.43
CA LEU A 83 6.32 -10.79 5.73
C LEU A 83 5.00 -10.00 5.84
N PRO A 84 3.95 -10.57 6.46
CA PRO A 84 2.65 -9.93 6.62
C PRO A 84 2.60 -8.99 7.84
N VAL A 85 3.62 -8.14 8.03
CA VAL A 85 3.80 -7.35 9.26
C VAL A 85 2.63 -6.38 9.47
N VAL A 86 2.27 -5.60 8.44
CA VAL A 86 1.17 -4.62 8.51
C VAL A 86 -0.16 -5.29 8.86
N ASP A 87 -0.52 -6.32 8.10
CA ASP A 87 -1.83 -6.97 8.26
C ASP A 87 -1.94 -7.64 9.62
N HIS A 88 -0.86 -8.28 10.08
CA HIS A 88 -0.84 -8.95 11.38
C HIS A 88 -0.96 -7.94 12.53
N MET A 89 -0.13 -6.88 12.54
CA MET A 89 -0.14 -5.87 13.60
C MET A 89 -1.50 -5.17 13.72
N VAL A 90 -2.09 -4.76 12.58
CA VAL A 90 -3.42 -4.13 12.58
C VAL A 90 -4.50 -5.09 13.09
N THR A 91 -4.46 -6.33 12.63
CA THR A 91 -5.47 -7.33 13.04
C THR A 91 -5.33 -7.70 14.51
N ALA A 92 -4.11 -7.82 15.05
CA ALA A 92 -3.86 -8.05 16.47
C ALA A 92 -4.42 -6.91 17.34
N ARG A 93 -4.22 -5.64 16.94
CA ARG A 93 -4.81 -4.47 17.60
C ARG A 93 -6.34 -4.47 17.55
N LEU A 94 -6.92 -4.81 16.40
CA LEU A 94 -8.38 -4.94 16.27
C LEU A 94 -8.93 -6.05 17.20
N LEU A 95 -8.29 -7.22 17.20
CA LEU A 95 -8.67 -8.32 18.08
C LEU A 95 -8.53 -7.94 19.57
N ALA A 96 -7.50 -7.21 19.94
CA ALA A 96 -7.33 -6.66 21.28
C ALA A 96 -8.48 -5.70 21.67
N THR A 97 -8.89 -4.82 20.77
CA THR A 97 -9.99 -3.87 20.98
C THR A 97 -11.31 -4.56 21.27
N VAL A 98 -11.58 -5.71 20.63
CA VAL A 98 -12.82 -6.48 20.82
C VAL A 98 -12.67 -7.64 21.82
N GLY A 99 -11.55 -7.71 22.56
CA GLY A 99 -11.30 -8.73 23.59
C GLY A 99 -11.09 -10.15 23.05
N ALA A 100 -10.63 -10.29 21.81
CA ALA A 100 -10.43 -11.57 21.12
C ALA A 100 -8.96 -11.85 20.74
N CYS A 101 -8.00 -11.10 21.29
CA CYS A 101 -6.57 -11.30 21.10
C CYS A 101 -6.07 -12.35 22.09
N ASP A 102 -5.50 -13.43 21.58
CA ASP A 102 -4.91 -14.51 22.37
C ASP A 102 -3.37 -14.53 22.26
N ASP A 103 -2.70 -15.37 23.07
CA ASP A 103 -1.24 -15.46 23.12
C ASP A 103 -0.64 -15.87 21.76
N ASP A 104 -1.34 -16.70 20.98
CA ASP A 104 -0.86 -17.13 19.66
C ASP A 104 -0.87 -15.97 18.67
N VAL A 105 -1.81 -15.04 18.80
CA VAL A 105 -1.84 -13.79 18.03
C VAL A 105 -0.73 -12.85 18.49
N LEU A 106 -0.58 -12.65 19.81
CA LEU A 106 0.44 -11.76 20.38
C LEU A 106 1.86 -12.17 19.98
N THR A 107 2.13 -13.46 20.03
CA THR A 107 3.45 -14.00 19.66
C THR A 107 3.66 -14.13 18.16
N GLY A 108 2.60 -14.02 17.37
CA GLY A 108 2.62 -14.27 15.92
C GLY A 108 2.67 -15.75 15.55
N ALA A 109 2.52 -16.69 16.52
CA ALA A 109 2.40 -18.13 16.25
C ALA A 109 1.17 -18.40 15.36
N MET A 110 0.10 -17.63 15.55
CA MET A 110 -1.04 -17.55 14.66
C MET A 110 -0.93 -16.27 13.80
N VAL A 111 -0.63 -16.41 12.51
CA VAL A 111 -0.71 -15.28 11.58
C VAL A 111 -2.18 -14.92 11.37
N VAL A 112 -2.51 -13.66 11.61
CA VAL A 112 -3.86 -13.11 11.43
C VAL A 112 -3.87 -12.05 10.34
N GLY A 113 -5.02 -11.86 9.69
CA GLY A 113 -5.17 -10.91 8.60
C GLY A 113 -6.52 -10.19 8.60
N LEU A 114 -6.53 -8.97 8.11
CA LEU A 114 -7.70 -8.11 7.97
C LEU A 114 -8.31 -8.25 6.57
N ALA A 115 -9.61 -8.46 6.51
CA ALA A 115 -10.37 -8.25 5.30
C ALA A 115 -10.57 -6.74 5.10
N ILE A 116 -9.82 -6.18 4.16
CA ILE A 116 -9.88 -4.74 3.87
C ILE A 116 -11.09 -4.34 2.99
N ARG A 117 -11.90 -5.30 2.59
CA ARG A 117 -13.16 -5.11 1.86
C ARG A 117 -14.26 -5.96 2.47
N PRO A 118 -15.53 -5.51 2.40
CA PRO A 118 -16.64 -6.31 2.89
C PRO A 118 -16.78 -7.61 2.09
N PRO A 119 -17.37 -8.66 2.70
CA PRO A 119 -17.71 -9.89 2.02
C PRO A 119 -18.67 -9.67 0.84
N VAL A 120 -18.59 -10.56 -0.15
CA VAL A 120 -19.54 -10.64 -1.26
C VAL A 120 -20.14 -12.04 -1.26
N GLY A 121 -21.40 -12.12 -0.86
CA GLY A 121 -22.05 -13.41 -0.58
C GLY A 121 -21.38 -14.11 0.60
N ASP A 122 -20.97 -15.35 0.43
CA ASP A 122 -20.30 -16.17 1.45
C ASP A 122 -18.77 -16.11 1.41
N MET A 123 -18.19 -15.09 0.72
CA MET A 123 -16.77 -15.04 0.44
C MET A 123 -16.17 -13.67 0.76
N VAL A 124 -15.10 -13.64 1.54
CA VAL A 124 -14.17 -12.51 1.63
C VAL A 124 -13.18 -12.60 0.49
N ARG A 125 -13.16 -11.58 -0.37
CA ARG A 125 -12.33 -11.59 -1.57
C ARG A 125 -11.02 -10.85 -1.36
N THR A 126 -9.94 -11.39 -1.92
CA THR A 126 -8.62 -10.73 -2.04
C THR A 126 -8.13 -10.20 -0.69
N VAL A 127 -8.09 -11.09 0.31
CA VAL A 127 -7.52 -10.78 1.63
C VAL A 127 -6.01 -10.67 1.50
N PRO A 128 -5.36 -9.60 1.97
CA PRO A 128 -3.92 -9.36 1.80
C PRO A 128 -3.02 -10.50 2.29
N THR A 129 -3.36 -11.09 3.43
CA THR A 129 -2.65 -12.23 4.04
C THR A 129 -3.39 -13.55 3.89
N GLY A 130 -4.44 -13.61 3.09
CA GLY A 130 -5.36 -14.73 3.02
C GLY A 130 -4.72 -16.09 2.70
N ALA A 131 -3.57 -16.11 2.03
CA ALA A 131 -2.83 -17.33 1.67
C ALA A 131 -1.91 -17.85 2.78
N VAL A 132 -1.74 -17.11 3.89
CA VAL A 132 -0.85 -17.50 5.00
C VAL A 132 -1.51 -17.35 6.37
N ALA A 133 -2.56 -16.55 6.50
CA ALA A 133 -3.27 -16.34 7.75
C ALA A 133 -4.10 -17.56 8.15
N SER A 134 -4.01 -17.93 9.44
CA SER A 134 -4.86 -18.96 10.05
C SER A 134 -6.21 -18.40 10.46
N ARG A 135 -6.28 -17.10 10.78
CA ARG A 135 -7.51 -16.36 11.09
C ARG A 135 -7.59 -15.11 10.23
N VAL A 136 -8.78 -14.83 9.68
CA VAL A 136 -9.08 -13.58 8.98
C VAL A 136 -10.25 -12.90 9.68
N VAL A 137 -10.11 -11.61 9.97
CA VAL A 137 -11.18 -10.79 10.56
C VAL A 137 -11.85 -10.00 9.45
N ALA A 138 -13.18 -10.05 9.38
CA ALA A 138 -13.99 -9.39 8.36
C ALA A 138 -15.22 -8.71 8.98
N LEU A 139 -15.63 -7.58 8.42
CA LEU A 139 -16.89 -6.93 8.78
C LEU A 139 -17.94 -7.24 7.70
N ASP A 140 -19.04 -7.87 8.10
CA ASP A 140 -20.22 -8.13 7.27
C ASP A 140 -21.43 -7.33 7.81
N GLY A 141 -21.78 -6.26 7.12
CA GLY A 141 -22.72 -5.27 7.63
C GLY A 141 -22.20 -4.63 8.92
N GLU A 142 -22.85 -4.91 10.05
CA GLU A 142 -22.45 -4.44 11.38
C GLU A 142 -21.84 -5.56 12.26
N VAL A 143 -21.57 -6.73 11.68
CA VAL A 143 -21.08 -7.91 12.42
C VAL A 143 -19.62 -8.15 12.11
N LEU A 144 -18.77 -8.10 13.12
CA LEU A 144 -17.34 -8.44 13.01
C LEU A 144 -17.19 -9.95 13.21
N LEU A 145 -16.60 -10.59 12.21
CA LEU A 145 -16.48 -12.04 12.11
C LEU A 145 -15.00 -12.46 12.15
N ALA A 146 -14.70 -13.54 12.85
CA ALA A 146 -13.45 -14.28 12.69
C ALA A 146 -13.71 -15.51 11.81
N VAL A 147 -12.91 -15.64 10.77
CA VAL A 147 -12.88 -16.81 9.88
C VAL A 147 -11.62 -17.59 10.18
N ASP A 148 -11.77 -18.61 11.03
CA ASP A 148 -10.69 -19.53 11.37
C ASP A 148 -10.55 -20.63 10.31
N GLY A 149 -9.33 -21.12 10.11
CA GLY A 149 -9.04 -22.20 9.18
C GLY A 149 -7.64 -22.11 8.59
N GLY A 150 -7.27 -23.13 7.81
CA GLY A 150 -5.98 -23.13 7.11
C GLY A 150 -5.87 -21.99 6.07
N PRO A 151 -4.64 -21.72 5.61
CA PRO A 151 -4.39 -20.74 4.53
C PRO A 151 -5.29 -20.97 3.31
N GLY A 152 -5.74 -19.88 2.71
CA GLY A 152 -6.47 -19.91 1.44
C GLY A 152 -5.57 -20.26 0.25
N THR A 153 -6.18 -20.60 -0.88
CA THR A 153 -5.42 -20.81 -2.12
C THR A 153 -4.85 -19.47 -2.60
N HIS A 154 -3.54 -19.42 -2.78
CA HIS A 154 -2.83 -18.22 -3.24
C HIS A 154 -3.35 -17.74 -4.58
N LEU A 155 -3.60 -16.45 -4.67
CA LEU A 155 -3.94 -15.74 -5.91
C LEU A 155 -2.67 -15.15 -6.52
N GLY A 156 -2.24 -15.68 -7.67
CA GLY A 156 -1.08 -15.16 -8.39
C GLY A 156 -1.24 -13.66 -8.67
N ASN A 157 -0.22 -12.89 -8.29
CA ASN A 157 -0.21 -11.44 -8.49
C ASN A 157 1.21 -10.93 -8.70
N HIS A 158 1.35 -9.82 -9.44
CA HIS A 158 2.66 -9.26 -9.77
C HIS A 158 3.42 -8.69 -8.56
N GLY A 159 2.72 -8.29 -7.50
CA GLY A 159 3.33 -7.79 -6.27
C GLY A 159 3.91 -8.89 -5.38
N CYS A 160 3.69 -10.16 -5.71
CA CYS A 160 4.03 -11.31 -4.87
C CYS A 160 3.57 -11.09 -3.44
N LEU A 161 2.27 -10.78 -3.29
CA LEU A 161 1.59 -10.65 -2.01
C LEU A 161 0.83 -11.94 -1.69
N PRO A 162 0.71 -12.35 -0.42
CA PRO A 162 0.04 -13.60 -0.03
C PRO A 162 -1.49 -13.47 -0.07
N LEU A 163 -2.03 -13.08 -1.23
CA LEU A 163 -3.45 -12.85 -1.44
C LEU A 163 -4.21 -14.18 -1.56
N ALA A 164 -5.38 -14.27 -0.92
CA ALA A 164 -6.33 -15.35 -1.15
C ALA A 164 -7.77 -14.91 -0.91
N HIS A 165 -8.71 -15.68 -1.45
CA HIS A 165 -10.12 -15.62 -1.03
C HIS A 165 -10.32 -16.49 0.21
N ARG A 166 -11.23 -16.06 1.10
CA ARG A 166 -11.56 -16.81 2.33
C ARG A 166 -13.07 -16.98 2.44
N PRO A 167 -13.57 -18.21 2.55
CA PRO A 167 -15.01 -18.45 2.71
C PRO A 167 -15.45 -18.07 4.13
N LEU A 168 -16.63 -17.47 4.29
CA LEU A 168 -17.23 -17.15 5.59
C LEU A 168 -17.79 -18.39 6.32
N LYS A 169 -17.78 -19.54 5.68
CA LYS A 169 -18.30 -20.76 6.28
C LYS A 169 -17.60 -21.09 7.60
N GLY A 170 -18.37 -21.18 8.67
CA GLY A 170 -17.84 -21.47 10.02
C GLY A 170 -17.28 -20.25 10.73
N ALA A 171 -17.51 -19.04 10.20
CA ALA A 171 -17.13 -17.81 10.90
C ALA A 171 -17.82 -17.70 12.26
N THR A 172 -17.08 -17.14 13.22
CA THR A 172 -17.58 -16.83 14.57
C THR A 172 -17.75 -15.34 14.73
N VAL A 173 -18.80 -14.93 15.45
CA VAL A 173 -19.04 -13.52 15.76
C VAL A 173 -18.09 -13.08 16.86
N LEU A 174 -17.34 -12.01 16.62
CA LEU A 174 -16.44 -11.38 17.60
C LEU A 174 -17.12 -10.21 18.30
N ALA A 175 -17.85 -9.40 17.56
CA ALA A 175 -18.58 -8.22 18.03
C ALA A 175 -19.69 -7.89 17.02
N ASP A 176 -20.67 -7.08 17.43
CA ASP A 176 -21.74 -6.60 16.57
C ASP A 176 -22.11 -5.14 16.88
N GLY A 177 -22.88 -4.54 15.97
CA GLY A 177 -23.40 -3.17 16.10
C GLY A 177 -22.37 -2.07 15.84
N PRO A 178 -22.70 -0.82 16.24
CA PRO A 178 -21.87 0.35 15.91
C PRO A 178 -20.42 0.29 16.40
N ASP A 179 -20.19 -0.35 17.55
CA ASP A 179 -18.83 -0.49 18.12
C ASP A 179 -17.95 -1.42 17.27
N ALA A 180 -18.53 -2.49 16.70
CA ALA A 180 -17.83 -3.38 15.78
C ALA A 180 -17.45 -2.64 14.47
N VAL A 181 -18.38 -1.82 13.94
CA VAL A 181 -18.14 -0.98 12.77
C VAL A 181 -17.05 0.04 13.04
N ALA A 182 -17.08 0.71 14.20
CA ALA A 182 -16.09 1.71 14.59
C ALA A 182 -14.69 1.08 14.75
N ALA A 183 -14.59 -0.07 15.42
CA ALA A 183 -13.35 -0.80 15.60
C ALA A 183 -12.72 -1.24 14.25
N HIS A 184 -13.53 -1.78 13.35
CA HIS A 184 -13.06 -2.17 12.02
C HIS A 184 -12.66 -0.97 11.16
N SER A 185 -13.42 0.13 11.20
CA SER A 185 -13.10 1.36 10.47
C SER A 185 -11.77 1.94 10.93
N ARG A 186 -11.54 1.97 12.26
CA ARG A 186 -10.25 2.37 12.83
C ARG A 186 -9.12 1.45 12.34
N ALA A 187 -9.32 0.14 12.36
CA ALA A 187 -8.31 -0.81 11.86
C ALA A 187 -7.99 -0.58 10.38
N LEU A 188 -8.97 -0.20 9.55
CA LEU A 188 -8.72 0.19 8.16
C LEU A 188 -7.89 1.48 8.04
N ASP A 189 -8.08 2.45 8.93
CA ASP A 189 -7.28 3.68 8.93
C ASP A 189 -5.85 3.42 9.45
N GLU A 190 -5.67 2.55 10.42
CA GLU A 190 -4.35 2.05 10.83
C GLU A 190 -3.67 1.28 9.70
N TRP A 191 -4.41 0.42 8.97
CA TRP A 191 -3.90 -0.28 7.80
C TRP A 191 -3.44 0.68 6.68
N ARG A 192 -4.21 1.74 6.41
CA ARG A 192 -3.81 2.79 5.47
C ARG A 192 -2.51 3.45 5.88
N THR A 193 -2.41 3.81 7.15
CA THR A 193 -1.23 4.51 7.70
C THR A 193 0.02 3.63 7.66
N LEU A 194 -0.06 2.36 8.09
CA LEU A 194 1.07 1.44 8.08
C LEU A 194 1.46 1.02 6.65
N THR A 195 0.50 0.86 5.75
CA THR A 195 0.78 0.62 4.34
C THR A 195 1.48 1.82 3.70
N SER A 196 1.08 3.05 4.07
CA SER A 196 1.76 4.28 3.62
C SER A 196 3.22 4.31 4.08
N ALA A 197 3.50 3.95 5.34
CA ALA A 197 4.87 3.87 5.86
C ALA A 197 5.69 2.79 5.11
N THR A 198 5.10 1.63 4.81
CA THR A 198 5.74 0.61 3.97
C THR A 198 6.09 1.16 2.58
N LEU A 199 5.17 1.90 1.96
CA LEU A 199 5.40 2.56 0.66
C LEU A 199 6.49 3.64 0.73
N VAL A 200 6.59 4.38 1.84
CA VAL A 200 7.69 5.33 2.09
C VAL A 200 9.04 4.62 2.12
N GLY A 201 9.13 3.47 2.82
CA GLY A 201 10.34 2.65 2.85
C GLY A 201 10.73 2.12 1.47
N ILE A 202 9.77 1.62 0.70
CA ILE A 202 9.96 1.19 -0.70
C ILE A 202 10.46 2.37 -1.55
N THR A 203 9.87 3.55 -1.41
CA THR A 203 10.23 4.76 -2.16
C THR A 203 11.66 5.18 -1.89
N ARG A 204 12.05 5.20 -0.60
CA ARG A 204 13.42 5.54 -0.17
C ARG A 204 14.45 4.65 -0.86
N THR A 205 14.31 3.34 -0.73
CA THR A 205 15.28 2.39 -1.30
C THR A 205 15.28 2.40 -2.83
N ALA A 206 14.11 2.53 -3.47
CA ALA A 206 14.04 2.62 -4.91
C ALA A 206 14.73 3.88 -5.46
N LEU A 207 14.60 5.01 -4.75
CA LEU A 207 15.30 6.26 -5.09
C LEU A 207 16.83 6.07 -4.99
N ASP A 208 17.30 5.49 -3.88
CA ASP A 208 18.73 5.23 -3.67
C ASP A 208 19.30 4.32 -4.77
N LEU A 209 18.62 3.21 -5.09
CA LEU A 209 19.00 2.30 -6.18
C LEU A 209 19.10 3.03 -7.53
N GLY A 210 18.13 3.88 -7.85
CA GLY A 210 18.13 4.67 -9.09
C GLY A 210 19.28 5.66 -9.15
N VAL A 211 19.52 6.39 -8.06
CA VAL A 211 20.57 7.40 -7.94
C VAL A 211 21.97 6.74 -8.02
N ASP A 212 22.18 5.64 -7.32
CA ASP A 212 23.48 4.95 -7.31
C ASP A 212 23.77 4.33 -8.67
N TYR A 213 22.77 3.72 -9.30
CA TYR A 213 22.94 3.18 -10.64
C TYR A 213 23.38 4.24 -11.65
N VAL A 214 22.77 5.44 -11.67
CA VAL A 214 23.14 6.48 -12.65
C VAL A 214 24.47 7.14 -12.36
N LYS A 215 24.98 7.11 -11.11
CA LYS A 215 26.33 7.54 -10.75
C LYS A 215 27.40 6.58 -11.28
N GLU A 216 27.14 5.28 -11.23
CA GLU A 216 28.11 4.24 -11.61
C GLU A 216 28.05 3.90 -13.10
N ARG A 217 26.87 3.84 -13.68
CA ARG A 217 26.67 3.46 -15.09
C ARG A 217 27.24 4.50 -16.04
N LYS A 218 28.10 4.06 -16.96
CA LYS A 218 28.69 4.93 -17.98
C LYS A 218 28.13 4.63 -19.37
N GLN A 219 27.75 5.65 -20.10
CA GLN A 219 27.40 5.63 -21.52
C GLN A 219 27.92 6.90 -22.20
N PHE A 220 28.28 6.81 -23.48
CA PHE A 220 28.85 7.94 -24.24
C PHE A 220 30.06 8.58 -23.56
N GLY A 221 30.89 7.76 -22.90
CA GLY A 221 32.14 8.18 -22.26
C GLY A 221 32.02 8.84 -20.88
N ARG A 222 30.79 8.95 -20.30
CA ARG A 222 30.56 9.58 -18.98
C ARG A 222 29.45 8.88 -18.19
N ALA A 223 29.34 9.20 -16.90
CA ALA A 223 28.26 8.68 -16.06
C ALA A 223 26.89 9.10 -16.60
N VAL A 224 25.89 8.18 -16.57
CA VAL A 224 24.53 8.44 -17.05
C VAL A 224 23.88 9.58 -16.25
N GLY A 225 24.14 9.68 -14.95
CA GLY A 225 23.67 10.76 -14.08
C GLY A 225 24.25 12.15 -14.41
N SER A 226 25.23 12.26 -15.32
CA SER A 226 25.72 13.56 -15.79
C SER A 226 24.85 14.20 -16.89
N PHE A 227 23.85 13.48 -17.42
CA PHE A 227 22.94 14.03 -18.43
C PHE A 227 21.77 14.75 -17.74
N GLN A 228 21.48 15.99 -18.18
CA GLN A 228 20.40 16.81 -17.60
C GLN A 228 19.05 16.10 -17.60
N ALA A 229 18.71 15.37 -18.67
CA ALA A 229 17.45 14.64 -18.74
C ALA A 229 17.27 13.63 -17.59
N ILE A 230 18.37 12.95 -17.21
CA ILE A 230 18.35 12.01 -16.08
C ILE A 230 18.32 12.74 -14.74
N GLN A 231 19.08 13.86 -14.61
CA GLN A 231 19.06 14.68 -13.40
C GLN A 231 17.66 15.24 -13.14
N HIS A 232 17.00 15.81 -14.15
CA HIS A 232 15.65 16.34 -14.03
C HIS A 232 14.61 15.24 -13.73
N LEU A 233 14.79 14.04 -14.30
CA LEU A 233 13.91 12.91 -14.03
C LEU A 233 13.90 12.51 -12.56
N LEU A 234 15.06 12.59 -11.89
CA LEU A 234 15.21 12.17 -10.49
C LEU A 234 15.08 13.31 -9.47
N ALA A 235 15.24 14.58 -9.90
CA ALA A 235 15.34 15.72 -9.00
C ALA A 235 14.09 15.99 -8.15
N ASP A 236 12.89 15.67 -8.66
CA ASP A 236 11.63 15.89 -7.95
C ASP A 236 11.32 14.79 -6.91
N LEU A 237 11.96 13.62 -7.04
CA LEU A 237 11.62 12.43 -6.23
C LEU A 237 11.89 12.60 -4.73
N PRO A 238 12.99 13.24 -4.29
CA PRO A 238 13.20 13.51 -2.86
C PRO A 238 12.05 14.30 -2.22
N GLY A 239 11.54 15.32 -2.91
CA GLY A 239 10.42 16.13 -2.42
C GLY A 239 9.12 15.32 -2.28
N LEU A 240 8.85 14.38 -3.20
CA LEU A 240 7.71 13.45 -3.11
C LEU A 240 7.88 12.50 -1.93
N LEU A 241 9.07 11.95 -1.72
CA LEU A 241 9.38 11.08 -0.59
C LEU A 241 9.18 11.81 0.75
N ASP A 242 9.70 13.03 0.87
CA ASP A 242 9.56 13.83 2.09
C ASP A 242 8.09 14.18 2.36
N GLY A 243 7.33 14.58 1.33
CA GLY A 243 5.90 14.85 1.45
C GLY A 243 5.11 13.62 1.91
N ALA A 244 5.38 12.44 1.33
CA ALA A 244 4.74 11.19 1.72
C ALA A 244 5.10 10.80 3.16
N ARG A 245 6.37 10.93 3.56
CA ARG A 245 6.85 10.62 4.92
C ARG A 245 6.18 11.51 5.96
N LEU A 246 6.18 12.83 5.75
CA LEU A 246 5.60 13.79 6.68
C LEU A 246 4.10 13.61 6.85
N LEU A 247 3.39 13.34 5.74
CA LEU A 247 1.94 13.09 5.80
C LEU A 247 1.62 11.76 6.50
N THR A 248 2.42 10.73 6.28
CA THR A 248 2.30 9.44 7.00
C THR A 248 2.56 9.62 8.49
N ALA A 249 3.60 10.37 8.88
CA ALA A 249 3.88 10.68 10.28
C ALA A 249 2.74 11.49 10.92
N LYS A 250 2.16 12.45 10.18
CA LYS A 250 0.98 13.21 10.66
C LYS A 250 -0.24 12.31 10.86
N ALA A 251 -0.47 11.35 9.97
CA ALA A 251 -1.55 10.38 10.11
C ALA A 251 -1.36 9.48 11.35
N ALA A 252 -0.15 8.96 11.57
CA ALA A 252 0.17 8.16 12.75
C ALA A 252 -0.03 8.95 14.04
N TRP A 253 0.49 10.16 14.11
CA TRP A 253 0.29 11.08 15.24
C TRP A 253 -1.21 11.33 15.53
N ALA A 254 -2.03 11.53 14.49
CA ALA A 254 -3.47 11.71 14.68
C ALA A 254 -4.16 10.43 15.19
N GLY A 255 -3.71 9.25 14.74
CA GLY A 255 -4.15 7.97 15.24
C GLY A 255 -3.84 7.76 16.71
N ASP A 256 -2.62 8.06 17.16
CA ASP A 256 -2.20 8.00 18.57
C ASP A 256 -3.03 8.93 19.45
N ARG A 257 -3.29 10.14 18.99
CA ARG A 257 -4.15 11.09 19.72
C ARG A 257 -5.59 10.62 19.84
N ALA A 258 -6.13 10.06 18.75
CA ALA A 258 -7.49 9.52 18.76
C ALA A 258 -7.61 8.33 19.74
N GLU A 259 -6.59 7.49 19.85
CA GLU A 259 -6.52 6.39 20.80
C GLU A 259 -6.45 6.89 22.24
N ALA A 260 -5.71 7.95 22.48
CA ALA A 260 -5.64 8.60 23.80
C ALA A 260 -6.92 9.38 24.16
N GLY A 261 -7.97 9.36 23.35
CA GLY A 261 -9.20 10.14 23.56
C GLY A 261 -8.99 11.67 23.51
N GLN A 262 -7.88 12.11 22.90
CA GLN A 262 -7.57 13.54 22.79
C GLN A 262 -8.24 14.08 21.52
N PRO A 263 -9.03 15.16 21.61
CA PRO A 263 -9.61 15.81 20.43
C PRO A 263 -8.50 16.34 19.51
N GLY A 264 -8.86 16.63 18.26
CA GLY A 264 -8.00 17.40 17.36
C GLY A 264 -7.47 18.67 18.04
N ILE A 265 -6.41 19.26 17.52
CA ILE A 265 -5.80 20.45 18.15
C ILE A 265 -6.85 21.57 18.19
N ALA A 266 -7.25 21.98 19.41
CA ALA A 266 -8.26 23.03 19.60
C ALA A 266 -7.84 24.39 19.02
N ASP A 267 -6.52 24.60 18.85
CA ASP A 267 -5.90 25.79 18.25
C ASP A 267 -5.43 25.56 16.79
N ALA A 268 -5.77 24.40 16.18
CA ALA A 268 -5.60 24.23 14.76
C ALA A 268 -6.43 25.30 14.06
N GLY A 269 -5.82 26.14 13.23
CA GLY A 269 -6.57 27.15 12.46
C GLY A 269 -7.70 26.47 11.69
N ASP A 270 -8.77 27.19 11.40
CA ASP A 270 -10.03 26.70 10.80
C ASP A 270 -9.87 25.77 9.57
N ASN A 271 -8.65 25.66 9.04
CA ASN A 271 -8.31 24.85 7.85
C ASN A 271 -7.31 23.70 8.14
N GLU A 272 -6.93 23.43 9.38
CA GLU A 272 -5.98 22.34 9.65
C GLU A 272 -6.72 21.00 9.81
N ILE A 273 -6.42 20.04 8.90
CA ILE A 273 -6.94 18.67 8.98
C ILE A 273 -6.18 17.93 10.08
N THR A 274 -6.91 17.48 11.11
CA THR A 274 -6.39 16.69 12.24
C THR A 274 -7.15 15.39 12.46
N ASP A 275 -8.18 15.13 11.65
CA ASP A 275 -8.96 13.90 11.70
C ASP A 275 -8.16 12.72 11.16
N PHE A 276 -8.12 11.62 11.95
CA PHE A 276 -7.31 10.46 11.63
C PHE A 276 -7.74 9.77 10.34
N ALA A 277 -9.04 9.56 10.13
CA ALA A 277 -9.55 8.86 8.94
C ALA A 277 -9.23 9.60 7.64
N THR A 278 -9.28 10.94 7.68
CA THR A 278 -8.90 11.80 6.56
C THR A 278 -7.41 11.74 6.30
N LEU A 279 -6.58 11.91 7.35
CA LEU A 279 -5.12 11.89 7.21
C LEU A 279 -4.59 10.53 6.76
N ALA A 280 -5.14 9.42 7.27
CA ALA A 280 -4.78 8.07 6.87
C ALA A 280 -5.05 7.82 5.36
N GLY A 281 -6.21 8.28 4.88
CA GLY A 281 -6.53 8.20 3.45
C GLY A 281 -5.64 9.07 2.58
N MET A 282 -5.37 10.32 2.99
CA MET A 282 -4.44 11.22 2.29
C MET A 282 -3.03 10.63 2.24
N ALA A 283 -2.55 10.05 3.35
CA ALA A 283 -1.24 9.41 3.42
C ALA A 283 -1.15 8.25 2.42
N LEU A 284 -2.17 7.38 2.33
CA LEU A 284 -2.17 6.24 1.41
C LEU A 284 -2.13 6.70 -0.06
N VAL A 285 -2.91 7.71 -0.44
CA VAL A 285 -2.93 8.23 -1.82
C VAL A 285 -1.57 8.83 -2.16
N VAL A 286 -1.04 9.72 -1.31
CA VAL A 286 0.23 10.42 -1.57
C VAL A 286 1.43 9.45 -1.55
N ALA A 287 1.49 8.53 -0.58
CA ALA A 287 2.57 7.54 -0.54
C ALA A 287 2.48 6.55 -1.72
N GLY A 288 1.26 6.16 -2.13
CA GLY A 288 1.05 5.32 -3.32
C GLY A 288 1.51 5.99 -4.61
N GLU A 289 1.22 7.26 -4.79
CA GLU A 289 1.66 8.05 -5.94
C GLU A 289 3.19 8.23 -5.94
N ALA A 290 3.77 8.64 -4.80
CA ALA A 290 5.20 8.81 -4.64
C ALA A 290 5.97 7.50 -4.92
N ALA A 291 5.51 6.38 -4.37
CA ALA A 291 6.14 5.07 -4.56
C ALA A 291 6.03 4.61 -6.02
N THR A 292 4.85 4.75 -6.63
CA THR A 292 4.63 4.36 -8.02
C THR A 292 5.52 5.16 -8.97
N LEU A 293 5.58 6.48 -8.80
CA LEU A 293 6.37 7.36 -9.67
C LEU A 293 7.88 7.15 -9.44
N THR A 294 8.32 7.04 -8.18
CA THR A 294 9.74 6.87 -7.87
C THR A 294 10.28 5.54 -8.37
N THR A 295 9.54 4.44 -8.13
CA THR A 295 9.95 3.13 -8.63
C THR A 295 9.94 3.03 -10.14
N ASP A 296 8.99 3.69 -10.81
CA ASP A 296 8.92 3.79 -12.28
C ASP A 296 10.14 4.53 -12.86
N ARG A 297 10.46 5.72 -12.33
CA ARG A 297 11.61 6.50 -12.78
C ARG A 297 12.94 5.82 -12.47
N SER A 298 13.07 5.20 -11.29
CA SER A 298 14.25 4.43 -10.92
C SER A 298 14.44 3.19 -11.82
N LEU A 299 13.38 2.48 -12.12
CA LEU A 299 13.41 1.37 -13.07
C LEU A 299 13.74 1.85 -14.48
N HIS A 300 13.18 2.97 -14.92
CA HIS A 300 13.46 3.57 -16.23
C HIS A 300 14.93 3.91 -16.42
N VAL A 301 15.60 4.50 -15.41
CA VAL A 301 17.03 4.85 -15.53
C VAL A 301 17.96 3.64 -15.58
N HIS A 302 17.52 2.46 -15.10
CA HIS A 302 18.24 1.20 -15.29
C HIS A 302 18.18 0.70 -16.74
N GLY A 303 17.23 1.23 -17.57
CA GLY A 303 17.01 0.79 -18.95
C GLY A 303 16.57 -0.67 -19.02
N GLY A 304 17.05 -1.44 -20.00
CA GLY A 304 16.71 -2.84 -20.15
C GLY A 304 17.00 -3.73 -18.93
N TYR A 305 18.00 -3.37 -18.15
CA TYR A 305 18.34 -4.08 -16.91
C TYR A 305 17.29 -3.93 -15.82
N GLY A 306 16.51 -2.83 -15.81
CA GLY A 306 15.47 -2.60 -14.81
C GLY A 306 14.38 -3.68 -14.81
N PHE A 307 14.14 -4.35 -15.95
CA PHE A 307 13.17 -5.46 -16.08
C PHE A 307 13.81 -6.85 -15.90
N SER A 308 15.14 -6.93 -15.73
CA SER A 308 15.82 -8.20 -15.50
C SER A 308 15.61 -8.69 -14.06
N GLU A 309 15.43 -10.00 -13.88
CA GLU A 309 15.27 -10.63 -12.56
C GLU A 309 16.53 -10.51 -11.70
N GLU A 310 17.69 -10.25 -12.32
CA GLU A 310 18.96 -10.08 -11.62
C GLU A 310 19.05 -8.75 -10.87
N TYR A 311 18.29 -7.73 -11.30
CA TYR A 311 18.28 -6.41 -10.67
C TYR A 311 17.13 -6.27 -9.66
N ASP A 312 17.42 -5.60 -8.54
CA ASP A 312 16.51 -5.52 -7.41
C ASP A 312 15.36 -4.54 -7.63
N ILE A 313 15.57 -3.50 -8.44
CA ILE A 313 14.60 -2.42 -8.64
C ILE A 313 13.22 -2.93 -9.11
N GLN A 314 13.15 -4.00 -9.88
CA GLN A 314 11.89 -4.58 -10.34
C GLN A 314 11.02 -5.14 -9.19
N LEU A 315 11.63 -5.58 -8.08
CA LEU A 315 10.91 -6.04 -6.90
C LEU A 315 10.15 -4.87 -6.24
N TYR A 316 10.84 -3.75 -6.06
CA TYR A 316 10.27 -2.52 -5.50
C TYR A 316 9.16 -1.96 -6.41
N PHE A 317 9.39 -1.93 -7.72
CA PHE A 317 8.41 -1.49 -8.71
C PHE A 317 7.11 -2.31 -8.65
N ARG A 318 7.21 -3.63 -8.63
CA ARG A 318 6.05 -4.53 -8.57
C ARG A 318 5.30 -4.40 -7.24
N ARG A 319 6.03 -4.33 -6.12
CA ARG A 319 5.44 -4.23 -4.78
C ARG A 319 4.77 -2.86 -4.58
N ALA A 320 5.38 -1.76 -4.98
CA ALA A 320 4.80 -0.42 -4.91
C ALA A 320 3.46 -0.34 -5.64
N ARG A 321 3.42 -0.80 -6.89
CA ARG A 321 2.19 -0.80 -7.70
C ARG A 321 1.08 -1.67 -7.11
N ALA A 322 1.43 -2.82 -6.55
CA ALA A 322 0.45 -3.70 -5.92
C ALA A 322 -0.14 -3.09 -4.65
N LEU A 323 0.69 -2.54 -3.76
CA LEU A 323 0.23 -1.94 -2.50
C LEU A 323 -0.59 -0.66 -2.72
N ALA A 324 -0.22 0.18 -3.70
CA ALA A 324 -0.92 1.42 -4.01
C ALA A 324 -2.39 1.21 -4.44
N VAL A 325 -2.75 0.04 -4.96
CA VAL A 325 -4.11 -0.28 -5.43
C VAL A 325 -4.76 -1.42 -4.62
N LEU A 326 -4.10 -1.90 -3.55
CA LEU A 326 -4.56 -3.10 -2.84
C LEU A 326 -5.90 -2.88 -2.13
N LEU A 327 -6.11 -1.71 -1.52
CA LEU A 327 -7.38 -1.37 -0.88
C LEU A 327 -8.47 -1.14 -1.94
N ASP A 328 -8.23 -0.24 -2.88
CA ASP A 328 -9.14 0.10 -4.01
C ASP A 328 -8.39 0.94 -5.06
N ASP A 329 -9.10 1.33 -6.12
CA ASP A 329 -8.66 2.36 -7.06
C ASP A 329 -8.40 3.69 -6.30
N PRO A 330 -7.21 4.31 -6.43
CA PRO A 330 -6.91 5.59 -5.79
C PRO A 330 -7.97 6.68 -6.03
N ALA A 331 -8.64 6.68 -7.19
CA ALA A 331 -9.72 7.61 -7.46
C ALA A 331 -10.96 7.40 -6.56
N ARG A 332 -11.19 6.18 -6.06
CA ARG A 332 -12.25 5.92 -5.07
C ARG A 332 -11.86 6.42 -3.69
N GLU A 333 -10.59 6.25 -3.31
CA GLU A 333 -10.09 6.81 -2.05
C GLU A 333 -10.14 8.35 -2.08
N CYS A 334 -9.79 8.99 -3.21
CA CYS A 334 -9.97 10.44 -3.38
C CYS A 334 -11.43 10.88 -3.26
N ARG A 335 -12.40 10.11 -3.77
CA ARG A 335 -13.84 10.41 -3.59
C ARG A 335 -14.25 10.28 -2.13
N ARG A 336 -13.81 9.22 -1.43
CA ARG A 336 -14.06 9.06 0.00
C ARG A 336 -13.51 10.25 0.80
N LEU A 337 -12.32 10.72 0.47
CA LEU A 337 -11.71 11.90 1.09
C LEU A 337 -12.52 13.17 0.80
N ALA A 338 -13.00 13.34 -0.42
CA ALA A 338 -13.87 14.47 -0.75
C ALA A 338 -15.18 14.44 0.06
N ASP A 339 -15.80 13.27 0.23
CA ASP A 339 -17.01 13.13 1.05
C ASP A 339 -16.73 13.43 2.53
N LEU A 340 -15.57 13.05 3.06
CA LEU A 340 -15.16 13.39 4.44
C LEU A 340 -14.91 14.88 4.64
N LEU A 341 -14.30 15.54 3.67
CA LEU A 341 -13.89 16.95 3.77
C LEU A 341 -15.02 17.93 3.42
N LEU A 342 -15.86 17.57 2.47
CA LEU A 342 -16.85 18.48 1.86
C LEU A 342 -18.30 18.05 2.17
N GLY A 343 -18.47 16.90 2.79
CA GLY A 343 -19.76 16.23 2.92
C GLY A 343 -20.14 15.46 1.63
N PRO A 344 -21.11 14.53 1.73
CA PRO A 344 -21.54 13.75 0.57
C PRO A 344 -22.04 14.68 -0.53
N ALA A 345 -21.62 14.41 -1.77
CA ALA A 345 -22.03 15.17 -2.94
C ALA A 345 -23.56 15.27 -2.95
N GLN A 346 -24.10 16.47 -2.83
CA GLN A 346 -25.53 16.69 -3.05
C GLN A 346 -25.81 16.21 -4.47
N ALA A 347 -26.75 15.28 -4.63
CA ALA A 347 -27.19 14.84 -5.94
C ALA A 347 -27.50 16.11 -6.75
N SER A 348 -26.63 16.44 -7.69
CA SER A 348 -26.87 17.55 -8.62
C SER A 348 -28.28 17.34 -9.18
N GLY A 349 -29.11 18.39 -9.11
CA GLY A 349 -30.48 18.35 -9.59
C GLY A 349 -30.59 17.74 -10.99
N PRO A 350 -31.81 17.44 -11.46
CA PRO A 350 -32.00 16.68 -12.70
C PRO A 350 -31.09 17.20 -13.79
N PRO A 351 -30.56 16.33 -14.66
CA PRO A 351 -29.63 16.74 -15.70
C PRO A 351 -30.20 17.95 -16.42
N VAL A 352 -29.43 19.02 -16.50
CA VAL A 352 -29.80 20.19 -17.28
C VAL A 352 -30.14 19.67 -18.66
N SER A 353 -31.41 19.70 -19.02
CA SER A 353 -31.86 19.39 -20.37
C SER A 353 -31.07 20.30 -21.28
N GLY A 354 -30.21 19.71 -22.09
CA GLY A 354 -29.46 20.45 -23.11
C GLY A 354 -30.45 21.27 -23.97
N PRO A 355 -30.01 22.36 -24.57
CA PRO A 355 -30.86 23.16 -25.43
C PRO A 355 -31.52 22.28 -26.48
N ASP A 356 -32.85 22.41 -26.60
CA ASP A 356 -33.71 21.67 -27.50
C ASP A 356 -33.02 21.46 -28.88
N ALA A 357 -32.83 20.20 -29.22
CA ALA A 357 -32.45 19.81 -30.55
C ALA A 357 -33.64 20.23 -31.48
N ASN A 358 -33.42 21.26 -32.27
CA ASN A 358 -34.37 21.71 -33.28
C ASN A 358 -34.60 20.55 -34.26
N PRO A 359 -35.83 20.01 -34.43
CA PRO A 359 -36.10 18.94 -35.38
C PRO A 359 -36.46 19.50 -36.75
N GLU A 360 -35.53 20.18 -37.42
CA GLU A 360 -35.68 20.50 -38.85
C GLU A 360 -34.31 20.71 -39.49
N SER A 361 -33.77 19.67 -40.09
CA SER A 361 -33.04 19.68 -41.37
C SER A 361 -32.54 18.27 -41.70
N ASP A 362 -33.45 17.39 -42.10
CA ASP A 362 -33.12 16.27 -42.98
C ASP A 362 -32.80 16.84 -44.37
N GLU A 363 -31.55 17.11 -44.65
CA GLU A 363 -30.98 17.12 -45.99
C GLU A 363 -29.70 16.29 -45.98
N ASN A 364 -29.86 15.09 -46.50
CA ASN A 364 -28.85 14.10 -46.76
C ASN A 364 -28.00 14.54 -47.98
N PRO A 365 -26.70 14.83 -47.84
CA PRO A 365 -25.87 15.00 -49.04
C PRO A 365 -25.36 13.63 -49.50
N GLU A 366 -25.58 13.34 -50.76
CA GLU A 366 -25.11 12.18 -51.49
C GLU A 366 -23.59 11.98 -51.41
N PRO A 367 -23.11 10.72 -51.48
CA PRO A 367 -21.70 10.40 -51.40
C PRO A 367 -21.01 10.62 -52.75
N HIS A 368 -20.18 11.64 -52.85
CA HIS A 368 -19.24 11.80 -53.95
C HIS A 368 -17.89 11.15 -53.66
N GLY A 369 -17.46 10.33 -54.62
CA GLY A 369 -16.05 10.14 -54.95
C GLY A 369 -15.41 8.86 -54.46
N LYS A 370 -15.35 7.91 -55.37
CA LYS A 370 -14.43 6.75 -55.33
C LYS A 370 -12.99 7.26 -55.28
N GLY A 371 -12.30 7.04 -54.15
CA GLY A 371 -10.85 7.16 -54.06
C GLY A 371 -10.18 5.87 -54.43
N GLU A 372 -9.22 5.94 -55.32
CA GLU A 372 -8.39 4.83 -55.78
C GLU A 372 -7.56 4.19 -54.66
N PRO A 373 -7.18 2.89 -54.79
CA PRO A 373 -6.37 2.21 -53.80
C PRO A 373 -4.91 2.68 -53.84
N TYR A 374 -4.35 2.98 -52.68
CA TYR A 374 -2.94 3.31 -52.48
C TYR A 374 -2.11 2.05 -52.70
N GLU A 375 -1.32 2.02 -53.78
CA GLU A 375 -0.26 1.04 -53.99
C GLU A 375 0.96 1.43 -53.17
N GLY A 376 1.30 0.62 -52.14
CA GLY A 376 2.55 0.70 -51.44
C GLY A 376 3.70 0.10 -52.28
N PRO A 377 4.95 0.58 -52.14
CA PRO A 377 6.07 0.07 -52.89
C PRO A 377 6.56 -1.27 -52.27
N ASP A 378 6.27 -2.34 -52.98
CA ASP A 378 7.07 -3.56 -52.96
C ASP A 378 8.41 -3.26 -53.60
N ALA A 379 9.52 -3.54 -52.91
CA ALA A 379 10.70 -4.03 -53.61
C ALA A 379 11.87 -4.38 -52.68
N LEU A 380 12.33 -5.56 -52.84
CA LEU A 380 13.71 -6.05 -52.84
C LEU A 380 14.24 -6.62 -51.48
N VAL A 381 13.97 -7.93 -51.33
CA VAL A 381 14.94 -8.85 -50.77
C VAL A 381 15.14 -10.00 -51.76
N THR A 382 16.21 -9.95 -52.51
CA THR A 382 16.79 -11.17 -53.10
C THR A 382 18.31 -11.09 -52.98
N GLY A 383 18.88 -12.10 -52.30
CA GLY A 383 20.13 -12.73 -52.73
C GLY A 383 21.40 -12.23 -52.05
N ALA A 384 21.99 -13.09 -51.22
CA ALA A 384 23.25 -13.74 -51.61
C ALA A 384 23.79 -14.59 -50.47
N THR A 385 23.89 -15.87 -50.77
CA THR A 385 24.77 -16.88 -50.17
C THR A 385 26.23 -16.51 -50.38
N ALA A 386 27.02 -16.58 -49.30
CA ALA A 386 28.35 -17.17 -49.22
C ALA A 386 28.80 -17.16 -47.75
#